data_46e75d567ba5050ed7db1212e3b84feb
#
_entry.id   46e75d567ba5050ed7db1212e3b84feb
#
_cell.length_a   1.000
_cell.length_b   1.000
_cell.length_c   1.000
_cell.angle_alpha   90.00
_cell.angle_beta   90.00
_cell.angle_gamma   90.00
#
_symmetry.space_group_name_H-M   'P 1'
#
loop_
_entity.id
_entity.type
_entity.pdbx_description
1 polymer ?
#
loop_
_entity_poly.entity_id
_entity_poly.type
_entity_poly.pdbx_seq_one_letter_code
_entity_poly.pdbx_strand_id
1 'polypeptide(L)'
;NNFFHYLLLDNLLLVDIYNRAKKLHVEVTAPRAVFLIETRLEKDNIVTELLKGMFSSQGGDYITAVDETNVILIKTLDQAVTYENLCDVARTIVAMMNAEAMLNVRVAFGTVVQELKDVSKSYKEAKLALDVGKIFYAERNVVAYSTLGIGRLIYQLPVNLCRIFIEEIFGDNLPIDLDEETLTTINKFFDNNLNVSETSRQLFVHRNTL
;
A
#
# COMPACT_ATOMS: atom_id res chain seq x y z
N ASN A 1 -18.74 -4.31 13.81
CA ASN A 1 -18.28 -3.92 15.14
C ASN A 1 -17.47 -2.62 15.02
N ASN A 2 -18.02 -1.51 15.51
CA ASN A 2 -17.41 -0.16 15.36
C ASN A 2 -16.08 0.01 16.14
N PHE A 3 -15.70 -0.96 16.99
CA PHE A 3 -14.47 -0.89 17.78
C PHE A 3 -13.22 -0.78 16.92
N PHE A 4 -13.07 -1.68 15.93
CA PHE A 4 -11.90 -1.67 15.04
C PHE A 4 -11.88 -0.45 14.13
N HIS A 5 -13.04 0.03 13.70
CA HIS A 5 -13.12 1.27 12.94
C HIS A 5 -12.56 2.46 13.72
N TYR A 6 -12.98 2.64 14.97
CA TYR A 6 -12.46 3.72 15.82
C TYR A 6 -10.98 3.51 16.18
N LEU A 7 -10.55 2.26 16.37
CA LEU A 7 -9.15 1.93 16.64
C LEU A 7 -8.24 2.32 15.47
N LEU A 8 -8.62 1.99 14.24
CA LEU A 8 -7.87 2.33 13.03
C LEU A 8 -7.75 3.84 12.81
N LEU A 9 -8.80 4.59 13.13
CA LEU A 9 -8.83 6.04 13.00
C LEU A 9 -8.17 6.77 14.17
N ASP A 10 -7.60 6.06 15.14
CA ASP A 10 -6.95 6.63 16.33
C ASP A 10 -7.90 7.47 17.21
N ASN A 11 -9.19 7.10 17.23
CA ASN A 11 -10.26 7.83 17.90
C ASN A 11 -10.64 7.22 19.25
N LEU A 12 -9.73 6.45 19.88
CA LEU A 12 -9.97 5.82 21.18
C LEU A 12 -8.87 6.20 22.17
N LEU A 13 -9.28 6.50 23.40
CA LEU A 13 -8.35 6.60 24.51
C LEU A 13 -7.77 5.22 24.86
N LEU A 14 -6.55 5.20 25.36
CA LEU A 14 -5.85 3.95 25.70
C LEU A 14 -6.67 3.07 26.66
N VAL A 15 -7.29 3.67 27.67
CA VAL A 15 -8.16 2.97 28.63
C VAL A 15 -9.36 2.32 27.93
N ASP A 16 -9.94 3.00 26.94
CA ASP A 16 -11.08 2.47 26.19
C ASP A 16 -10.66 1.31 25.28
N ILE A 17 -9.45 1.37 24.70
CA ILE A 17 -8.89 0.27 23.91
C ILE A 17 -8.80 -0.99 24.77
N TYR A 18 -8.19 -0.92 25.95
CA TYR A 18 -8.05 -2.06 26.85
C TYR A 18 -9.39 -2.60 27.35
N ASN A 19 -10.29 -1.71 27.78
CA ASN A 19 -11.61 -2.12 28.28
C ASN A 19 -12.47 -2.79 27.21
N ARG A 20 -12.48 -2.27 25.99
CA ARG A 20 -13.23 -2.85 24.88
C ARG A 20 -12.59 -4.14 24.38
N ALA A 21 -11.27 -4.20 24.29
CA ALA A 21 -10.53 -5.41 23.93
C ALA A 21 -10.88 -6.56 24.89
N LYS A 22 -10.85 -6.29 26.20
CA LYS A 22 -11.25 -7.28 27.22
C LYS A 22 -12.67 -7.79 27.05
N LYS A 23 -13.64 -6.89 26.79
CA LYS A 23 -15.04 -7.25 26.56
C LYS A 23 -15.25 -8.09 25.29
N LEU A 24 -14.42 -7.84 24.27
CA LEU A 24 -14.51 -8.52 22.97
C LEU A 24 -13.58 -9.75 22.89
N HIS A 25 -12.88 -10.09 23.96
CA HIS A 25 -11.89 -11.18 24.01
C HIS A 25 -10.79 -11.04 22.94
N VAL A 26 -10.38 -9.78 22.69
CA VAL A 26 -9.28 -9.46 21.76
C VAL A 26 -7.98 -9.39 22.54
N GLU A 27 -6.97 -10.14 22.11
CA GLU A 27 -5.64 -10.04 22.69
C GLU A 27 -5.06 -8.63 22.48
N VAL A 28 -4.53 -8.06 23.56
CA VAL A 28 -3.92 -6.72 23.53
C VAL A 28 -2.51 -6.79 22.96
N THR A 29 -1.77 -7.85 23.25
CA THR A 29 -0.39 -8.05 22.80
C THR A 29 -0.34 -9.26 21.88
N ALA A 30 -0.27 -9.00 20.58
CA ALA A 30 -0.06 -10.01 19.54
C ALA A 30 0.50 -9.32 18.28
N PRO A 31 1.40 -9.97 17.53
CA PRO A 31 1.91 -9.39 16.29
C PRO A 31 0.77 -9.29 15.27
N ARG A 32 0.57 -8.09 14.74
CA ARG A 32 -0.45 -7.78 13.72
C ARG A 32 0.10 -6.88 12.64
N ALA A 33 -0.42 -7.05 11.44
CA ALA A 33 -0.25 -6.08 10.36
C ALA A 33 -1.61 -5.74 9.73
N VAL A 34 -1.72 -4.55 9.20
CA VAL A 34 -2.91 -4.10 8.48
C VAL A 34 -2.68 -4.22 6.99
N PHE A 35 -3.60 -4.90 6.33
CA PHE A 35 -3.69 -5.00 4.88
C PHE A 35 -4.88 -4.19 4.40
N LEU A 36 -4.65 -3.35 3.42
CA LEU A 36 -5.66 -2.50 2.79
C LEU A 36 -5.89 -3.03 1.38
N ILE A 37 -7.11 -3.45 1.09
CA ILE A 37 -7.51 -4.02 -0.18
C ILE A 37 -8.36 -3.00 -0.91
N GLU A 38 -7.83 -2.43 -2.00
CA GLU A 38 -8.55 -1.52 -2.86
C GLU A 38 -9.23 -2.26 -4.00
N THR A 39 -10.50 -2.01 -4.16
CA THR A 39 -11.30 -2.51 -5.28
C THR A 39 -11.79 -1.35 -6.13
N ARG A 40 -11.93 -1.56 -7.43
CA ARG A 40 -12.45 -0.56 -8.37
C ARG A 40 -13.99 -0.57 -8.45
N LEU A 41 -14.63 -1.55 -7.84
CA LEU A 41 -16.09 -1.70 -7.90
C LEU A 41 -16.71 -1.11 -6.62
N GLU A 42 -17.48 -0.07 -6.79
CA GLU A 42 -18.33 0.48 -5.73
C GLU A 42 -19.39 -0.54 -5.33
N LYS A 43 -19.58 -0.70 -4.01
CA LYS A 43 -20.71 -1.41 -3.38
C LYS A 43 -20.76 -2.95 -3.45
N ASP A 44 -19.73 -3.65 -3.89
CA ASP A 44 -19.78 -5.12 -3.84
C ASP A 44 -19.21 -5.64 -2.52
N ASN A 45 -20.10 -6.21 -1.69
CA ASN A 45 -19.69 -6.92 -0.48
C ASN A 45 -18.88 -8.19 -0.76
N ILE A 46 -18.68 -8.54 -2.04
CA ILE A 46 -18.00 -9.78 -2.45
C ILE A 46 -16.57 -9.86 -1.90
N VAL A 47 -15.82 -8.76 -1.92
CA VAL A 47 -14.45 -8.70 -1.37
C VAL A 47 -14.48 -9.01 0.13
N THR A 48 -15.39 -8.37 0.86
CA THR A 48 -15.55 -8.60 2.31
C THR A 48 -15.94 -10.04 2.62
N GLU A 49 -16.86 -10.61 1.85
CA GLU A 49 -17.32 -12.01 2.05
C GLU A 49 -16.20 -13.01 1.72
N LEU A 50 -15.46 -12.81 0.64
CA LEU A 50 -14.31 -13.64 0.30
C LEU A 50 -13.22 -13.58 1.37
N LEU A 51 -12.88 -12.37 1.86
CA LEU A 51 -11.93 -12.21 2.95
C LEU A 51 -12.38 -12.88 4.24
N LYS A 52 -13.64 -12.79 4.58
CA LYS A 52 -14.22 -13.50 5.74
C LYS A 52 -14.10 -15.01 5.58
N GLY A 53 -14.31 -15.53 4.38
CA GLY A 53 -14.12 -16.95 4.08
C GLY A 53 -12.67 -17.41 4.25
N MET A 54 -11.70 -16.56 3.89
CA MET A 54 -10.28 -16.86 3.98
C MET A 54 -9.72 -16.77 5.41
N PHE A 55 -10.11 -15.74 6.17
CA PHE A 55 -9.41 -15.33 7.40
C PHE A 55 -10.26 -15.43 8.67
N SER A 56 -11.56 -15.28 8.62
CA SER A 56 -12.41 -15.28 9.82
C SER A 56 -12.45 -16.60 10.57
N SER A 57 -12.11 -17.71 9.92
CA SER A 57 -12.08 -19.05 10.53
C SER A 57 -10.86 -19.31 11.42
N GLN A 58 -9.82 -18.45 11.34
CA GLN A 58 -8.55 -18.68 12.02
C GLN A 58 -8.42 -17.95 13.37
N GLY A 59 -9.47 -17.30 13.84
CA GLY A 59 -9.49 -16.60 15.14
C GLY A 59 -8.44 -15.50 15.27
N GLY A 60 -8.84 -14.28 15.61
CA GLY A 60 -7.96 -13.14 15.80
C GLY A 60 -7.73 -12.23 14.59
N ASP A 61 -8.27 -12.61 13.43
CA ASP A 61 -8.28 -11.73 12.24
C ASP A 61 -9.56 -10.92 12.20
N TYR A 62 -9.47 -9.65 11.80
CA TYR A 62 -10.61 -8.74 11.76
C TYR A 62 -10.72 -8.05 10.41
N ILE A 63 -11.91 -8.06 9.84
CA ILE A 63 -12.21 -7.45 8.56
C ILE A 63 -13.21 -6.33 8.80
N THR A 64 -12.91 -5.16 8.27
CA THR A 64 -13.76 -3.97 8.32
C THR A 64 -13.62 -3.17 7.04
N ALA A 65 -14.50 -2.20 6.83
CA ALA A 65 -14.41 -1.23 5.75
C ALA A 65 -14.43 0.18 6.35
N VAL A 66 -13.64 1.07 5.82
CA VAL A 66 -13.59 2.49 6.22
C VAL A 66 -14.34 3.34 5.22
N ASP A 67 -14.31 2.95 3.96
CA ASP A 67 -15.01 3.60 2.85
C ASP A 67 -15.58 2.56 1.87
N GLU A 68 -16.17 3.04 0.77
CA GLU A 68 -16.85 2.18 -0.22
C GLU A 68 -15.89 1.39 -1.13
N THR A 69 -14.61 1.78 -1.19
CA THR A 69 -13.60 1.23 -2.12
C THR A 69 -12.51 0.42 -1.44
N ASN A 70 -12.37 0.54 -0.12
CA ASN A 70 -11.30 -0.07 0.63
C ASN A 70 -11.82 -1.01 1.72
N VAL A 71 -11.39 -2.25 1.66
CA VAL A 71 -11.59 -3.24 2.73
C VAL A 71 -10.29 -3.42 3.50
N ILE A 72 -10.41 -3.50 4.81
CA ILE A 72 -9.28 -3.59 5.73
C ILE A 72 -9.27 -4.95 6.40
N LEU A 73 -8.14 -5.64 6.32
CA LEU A 73 -7.82 -6.82 7.09
C LEU A 73 -6.78 -6.48 8.16
N ILE A 74 -7.16 -6.67 9.42
CA ILE A 74 -6.21 -6.69 10.54
C ILE A 74 -5.84 -8.14 10.76
N LYS A 75 -4.65 -8.51 10.32
CA LYS A 75 -4.15 -9.90 10.36
C LYS A 75 -3.33 -10.12 11.61
N THR A 76 -3.70 -11.10 12.41
CA THR A 76 -2.85 -11.62 13.49
C THR A 76 -1.82 -12.59 12.88
N LEU A 77 -0.58 -12.46 13.32
CA LEU A 77 0.59 -13.11 12.73
C LEU A 77 1.31 -13.96 13.78
N ASP A 78 2.18 -14.85 13.32
CA ASP A 78 3.08 -15.59 14.18
C ASP A 78 4.23 -14.70 14.67
N GLN A 79 4.84 -15.03 15.81
CA GLN A 79 5.96 -14.27 16.39
C GLN A 79 7.19 -14.22 15.47
N ALA A 80 7.40 -15.25 14.66
CA ALA A 80 8.51 -15.37 13.70
C ALA A 80 8.16 -14.90 12.29
N VAL A 81 7.13 -14.03 12.14
CA VAL A 81 6.70 -13.53 10.83
C VAL A 81 7.82 -12.77 10.13
N THR A 82 8.00 -13.05 8.84
CA THR A 82 8.96 -12.39 7.97
C THR A 82 8.26 -11.45 6.99
N TYR A 83 9.02 -10.57 6.35
CA TYR A 83 8.53 -9.74 5.24
C TYR A 83 7.91 -10.60 4.12
N GLU A 84 8.55 -11.72 3.77
CA GLU A 84 8.04 -12.62 2.73
C GLU A 84 6.68 -13.23 3.11
N ASN A 85 6.47 -13.57 4.37
CA ASN A 85 5.17 -14.05 4.85
C ASN A 85 4.06 -12.98 4.66
N LEU A 86 4.36 -11.71 4.89
CA LEU A 86 3.41 -10.62 4.62
C LEU A 86 3.11 -10.48 3.13
N CYS A 87 4.14 -10.58 2.28
CA CYS A 87 3.97 -10.59 0.84
C CYS A 87 3.11 -11.76 0.36
N ASP A 88 3.30 -12.95 0.95
CA ASP A 88 2.50 -14.14 0.61
C ASP A 88 1.02 -13.97 0.98
N VAL A 89 0.71 -13.37 2.13
CA VAL A 89 -0.67 -13.02 2.49
C VAL A 89 -1.28 -12.10 1.44
N ALA A 90 -0.56 -11.03 1.06
CA ALA A 90 -1.04 -10.07 0.07
C ALA A 90 -1.24 -10.71 -1.32
N ARG A 91 -0.29 -11.52 -1.79
CA ARG A 91 -0.38 -12.25 -3.06
C ARG A 91 -1.55 -13.24 -3.06
N THR A 92 -1.79 -13.92 -1.94
CA THR A 92 -2.91 -14.85 -1.77
C THR A 92 -4.24 -14.12 -1.90
N ILE A 93 -4.36 -12.94 -1.31
CA ILE A 93 -5.56 -12.09 -1.45
C ILE A 93 -5.78 -11.71 -2.92
N VAL A 94 -4.75 -11.21 -3.60
CA VAL A 94 -4.83 -10.84 -5.02
C VAL A 94 -5.26 -12.02 -5.88
N ALA A 95 -4.63 -13.19 -5.70
CA ALA A 95 -4.92 -14.40 -6.45
C ALA A 95 -6.37 -14.89 -6.23
N MET A 96 -6.84 -14.88 -4.98
CA MET A 96 -8.19 -15.30 -4.63
C MET A 96 -9.24 -14.36 -5.22
N MET A 97 -9.03 -13.03 -5.13
CA MET A 97 -9.98 -12.07 -5.71
C MET A 97 -10.06 -12.22 -7.23
N ASN A 98 -8.95 -12.48 -7.89
CA ASN A 98 -8.95 -12.74 -9.32
C ASN A 98 -9.64 -14.05 -9.68
N ALA A 99 -9.34 -15.15 -8.97
CA ALA A 99 -9.86 -16.48 -9.26
C ALA A 99 -11.37 -16.61 -8.98
N GLU A 100 -11.84 -16.08 -7.84
CA GLU A 100 -13.22 -16.29 -7.37
C GLU A 100 -14.18 -15.18 -7.83
N ALA A 101 -13.69 -13.97 -8.06
CA ALA A 101 -14.53 -12.82 -8.38
C ALA A 101 -14.14 -12.11 -9.69
N MET A 102 -13.08 -12.54 -10.38
CA MET A 102 -12.51 -11.86 -11.54
C MET A 102 -12.15 -10.39 -11.27
N LEU A 103 -11.82 -10.08 -10.02
CA LEU A 103 -11.47 -8.75 -9.58
C LEU A 103 -9.95 -8.55 -9.54
N ASN A 104 -9.50 -7.47 -10.19
CA ASN A 104 -8.15 -6.98 -10.01
C ASN A 104 -8.13 -6.00 -8.84
N VAL A 105 -7.56 -6.45 -7.73
CA VAL A 105 -7.40 -5.63 -6.52
C VAL A 105 -5.95 -5.22 -6.35
N ARG A 106 -5.74 -4.13 -5.63
CA ARG A 106 -4.43 -3.74 -5.12
C ARG A 106 -4.42 -3.93 -3.61
N VAL A 107 -3.38 -4.59 -3.12
CA VAL A 107 -3.20 -4.84 -1.69
C VAL A 107 -1.96 -4.10 -1.22
N ALA A 108 -2.14 -3.21 -0.26
CA ALA A 108 -1.06 -2.53 0.43
C ALA A 108 -1.03 -2.94 1.90
N PHE A 109 0.15 -3.01 2.52
CA PHE A 109 0.25 -3.36 3.92
C PHE A 109 1.31 -2.54 4.67
N GLY A 110 1.02 -2.33 5.95
CA GLY A 110 1.91 -1.65 6.88
C GLY A 110 2.91 -2.60 7.55
N THR A 111 3.69 -2.08 8.47
CA THR A 111 4.62 -2.86 9.28
C THR A 111 3.92 -3.62 10.40
N VAL A 112 4.56 -4.67 10.89
CA VAL A 112 4.08 -5.45 12.02
C VAL A 112 4.16 -4.63 13.30
N VAL A 113 3.07 -4.62 14.06
CA VAL A 113 2.98 -4.01 15.38
C VAL A 113 2.67 -5.07 16.43
N GLN A 114 3.16 -4.89 17.65
CA GLN A 114 3.00 -5.87 18.73
C GLN A 114 1.79 -5.57 19.62
N GLU A 115 1.40 -4.32 19.71
CA GLU A 115 0.34 -3.87 20.59
C GLU A 115 -0.90 -3.45 19.82
N LEU A 116 -2.07 -3.78 20.36
CA LEU A 116 -3.36 -3.42 19.74
C LEU A 116 -3.52 -1.90 19.53
N LYS A 117 -3.00 -1.09 20.46
CA LYS A 117 -3.02 0.37 20.35
C LYS A 117 -2.26 0.91 19.13
N ASP A 118 -1.27 0.17 18.64
CA ASP A 118 -0.41 0.57 17.51
C ASP A 118 -0.95 0.12 16.13
N VAL A 119 -2.10 -0.56 16.10
CA VAL A 119 -2.73 -1.00 14.84
C VAL A 119 -3.05 0.18 13.93
N SER A 120 -3.42 1.33 14.48
CA SER A 120 -3.62 2.57 13.72
C SER A 120 -2.37 3.02 12.95
N LYS A 121 -1.16 2.79 13.51
CA LYS A 121 0.10 3.06 12.83
C LYS A 121 0.23 2.19 11.57
N SER A 122 0.06 0.87 11.71
CA SER A 122 0.12 -0.06 10.58
C SER A 122 -0.93 0.29 9.49
N TYR A 123 -2.11 0.74 9.89
CA TYR A 123 -3.14 1.22 8.97
C TYR A 123 -2.70 2.48 8.19
N LYS A 124 -2.18 3.49 8.88
CA LYS A 124 -1.69 4.73 8.25
C LYS A 124 -0.54 4.43 7.26
N GLU A 125 0.32 3.49 7.62
CA GLU A 125 1.40 3.00 6.76
C GLU A 125 0.86 2.27 5.52
N ALA A 126 -0.13 1.38 5.67
CA ALA A 126 -0.79 0.69 4.57
C ALA A 126 -1.50 1.67 3.62
N LYS A 127 -2.16 2.69 4.16
CA LYS A 127 -2.82 3.73 3.38
C LYS A 127 -1.82 4.55 2.57
N LEU A 128 -0.72 4.96 3.19
CA LEU A 128 0.35 5.66 2.49
C LEU A 128 0.98 4.77 1.40
N ALA A 129 1.19 3.48 1.68
CA ALA A 129 1.69 2.52 0.69
C ALA A 129 0.74 2.39 -0.51
N LEU A 130 -0.57 2.37 -0.27
CA LEU A 130 -1.56 2.33 -1.33
C LEU A 130 -1.49 3.58 -2.21
N ASP A 131 -1.48 4.76 -1.60
CA ASP A 131 -1.48 6.05 -2.31
C ASP A 131 -0.19 6.26 -3.11
N VAL A 132 0.96 5.99 -2.50
CA VAL A 132 2.28 6.05 -3.18
C VAL A 132 2.38 5.00 -4.28
N GLY A 133 1.86 3.80 -4.03
CA GLY A 133 1.86 2.70 -5.00
C GLY A 133 1.08 3.04 -6.28
N LYS A 134 -0.03 3.74 -6.17
CA LYS A 134 -0.83 4.20 -7.32
C LYS A 134 -0.06 5.14 -8.24
N ILE A 135 0.81 5.95 -7.68
CA ILE A 135 1.57 6.98 -8.40
C ILE A 135 2.87 6.40 -8.97
N PHE A 136 3.68 5.75 -8.12
CA PHE A 136 5.04 5.35 -8.46
C PHE A 136 5.17 3.88 -8.88
N TYR A 137 4.19 3.05 -8.54
CA TYR A 137 4.23 1.60 -8.78
C TYR A 137 2.89 1.10 -9.32
N ALA A 138 2.33 1.79 -10.31
CA ALA A 138 0.99 1.53 -10.86
C ALA A 138 0.80 0.08 -11.34
N GLU A 139 1.86 -0.55 -11.82
CA GLU A 139 1.87 -1.94 -12.31
C GLU A 139 1.79 -2.97 -11.16
N ARG A 140 2.09 -2.58 -9.93
CA ARG A 140 2.15 -3.51 -8.81
C ARG A 140 0.78 -3.67 -8.16
N ASN A 141 0.37 -4.93 -7.98
CA ASN A 141 -0.83 -5.28 -7.22
C ASN A 141 -0.58 -5.45 -5.72
N VAL A 142 0.68 -5.58 -5.32
CA VAL A 142 1.11 -5.70 -3.92
C VAL A 142 2.14 -4.61 -3.63
N VAL A 143 1.87 -3.80 -2.60
CA VAL A 143 2.74 -2.70 -2.19
C VAL A 143 2.96 -2.75 -0.68
N ALA A 144 4.21 -2.89 -0.26
CA ALA A 144 4.60 -2.84 1.14
C ALA A 144 5.08 -1.44 1.53
N TYR A 145 4.67 -0.94 2.69
CA TYR A 145 5.15 0.34 3.22
C TYR A 145 6.68 0.39 3.31
N SER A 146 7.32 -0.68 3.75
CA SER A 146 8.77 -0.78 3.93
C SER A 146 9.57 -0.67 2.63
N THR A 147 8.95 -0.82 1.47
CA THR A 147 9.62 -0.82 0.16
C THR A 147 9.30 0.40 -0.71
N LEU A 148 8.66 1.43 -0.14
CA LEU A 148 8.27 2.62 -0.89
C LEU A 148 9.45 3.52 -1.31
N GLY A 149 10.59 3.42 -0.61
CA GLY A 149 11.78 4.19 -0.92
C GLY A 149 11.53 5.70 -0.96
N ILE A 150 12.10 6.37 -1.94
CA ILE A 150 11.99 7.83 -2.13
C ILE A 150 10.56 8.29 -2.45
N GLY A 151 9.73 7.45 -3.04
CA GLY A 151 8.33 7.76 -3.34
C GLY A 151 7.55 8.20 -2.10
N ARG A 152 7.85 7.61 -0.94
CA ARG A 152 7.26 8.01 0.35
C ARG A 152 7.61 9.44 0.74
N LEU A 153 8.83 9.88 0.49
CA LEU A 153 9.27 11.25 0.78
C LEU A 153 8.64 12.24 -0.17
N ILE A 154 8.67 11.95 -1.48
CA ILE A 154 8.12 12.83 -2.52
C ILE A 154 6.61 13.02 -2.31
N TYR A 155 5.87 11.96 -2.02
CA TYR A 155 4.43 12.04 -1.78
C TYR A 155 4.05 12.96 -0.60
N GLN A 156 4.93 13.09 0.40
CA GLN A 156 4.70 13.94 1.58
C GLN A 156 5.16 15.39 1.39
N LEU A 157 5.77 15.74 0.26
CA LEU A 157 6.16 17.11 -0.02
C LEU A 157 4.91 17.99 -0.26
N PRO A 158 4.90 19.23 0.24
CA PRO A 158 3.85 20.17 -0.10
C PRO A 158 3.74 20.38 -1.61
N VAL A 159 2.52 20.35 -2.14
CA VAL A 159 2.26 20.50 -3.58
C VAL A 159 2.89 21.78 -4.14
N ASN A 160 2.87 22.87 -3.37
CA ASN A 160 3.48 24.12 -3.81
C ASN A 160 5.00 24.00 -3.98
N LEU A 161 5.67 23.25 -3.11
CA LEU A 161 7.12 23.00 -3.23
C LEU A 161 7.42 22.15 -4.49
N CYS A 162 6.61 21.14 -4.75
CA CYS A 162 6.75 20.33 -5.97
C CYS A 162 6.57 21.18 -7.22
N ARG A 163 5.58 22.10 -7.23
CA ARG A 163 5.35 23.01 -8.36
C ARG A 163 6.53 23.94 -8.58
N ILE A 164 7.04 24.57 -7.55
CA ILE A 164 8.23 25.45 -7.65
C ILE A 164 9.40 24.68 -8.27
N PHE A 165 9.67 23.47 -7.77
CA PHE A 165 10.77 22.66 -8.30
C PHE A 165 10.58 22.30 -9.78
N ILE A 166 9.34 21.95 -10.19
CA ILE A 166 9.03 21.65 -11.58
C ILE A 166 9.23 22.90 -12.47
N GLU A 167 8.76 24.06 -12.02
CA GLU A 167 8.97 25.33 -12.73
C GLU A 167 10.46 25.71 -12.87
N GLU A 168 11.26 25.45 -11.83
CA GLU A 168 12.71 25.69 -11.87
C GLU A 168 13.43 24.79 -12.89
N ILE A 169 13.00 23.53 -13.05
CA ILE A 169 13.65 22.56 -13.94
C ILE A 169 13.15 22.71 -15.39
N PHE A 170 11.86 22.88 -15.59
CA PHE A 170 11.23 22.84 -16.91
C PHE A 170 10.84 24.23 -17.46
N GLY A 171 10.92 25.27 -16.62
CA GLY A 171 10.47 26.62 -17.00
C GLY A 171 8.97 26.61 -17.36
N ASP A 172 8.64 27.21 -18.50
CA ASP A 172 7.27 27.26 -19.02
C ASP A 172 6.83 25.94 -19.69
N ASN A 173 7.76 24.99 -19.90
CA ASN A 173 7.46 23.68 -20.48
C ASN A 173 7.11 22.68 -19.38
N LEU A 174 5.88 22.24 -19.34
CA LEU A 174 5.44 21.24 -18.35
C LEU A 174 5.95 19.84 -18.72
N PRO A 175 6.29 18.99 -17.75
CA PRO A 175 6.67 17.59 -18.02
C PRO A 175 5.64 16.79 -18.81
N ILE A 176 4.37 17.20 -18.79
CA ILE A 176 3.30 16.57 -19.56
C ILE A 176 3.46 16.73 -21.07
N ASP A 177 4.26 17.68 -21.49
CA ASP A 177 4.56 17.94 -22.92
C ASP A 177 5.72 17.07 -23.44
N LEU A 178 6.34 16.26 -22.58
CA LEU A 178 7.38 15.30 -23.00
C LEU A 178 6.74 14.19 -23.83
N ASP A 179 7.33 13.91 -24.98
CA ASP A 179 6.91 12.80 -25.81
C ASP A 179 7.24 11.43 -25.14
N GLU A 180 6.58 10.38 -25.61
CA GLU A 180 6.70 9.04 -25.03
C GLU A 180 8.13 8.46 -25.15
N GLU A 181 8.85 8.83 -26.21
CA GLU A 181 10.24 8.40 -26.44
C GLU A 181 11.18 9.02 -25.39
N THR A 182 11.02 10.32 -25.14
CA THR A 182 11.78 11.04 -24.11
C THR A 182 11.49 10.49 -22.72
N LEU A 183 10.23 10.24 -22.38
CA LEU A 183 9.84 9.63 -21.11
C LEU A 183 10.44 8.23 -20.94
N THR A 184 10.40 7.42 -21.99
CA THR A 184 11.00 6.08 -22.01
C THR A 184 12.50 6.15 -21.79
N THR A 185 13.16 7.08 -22.44
CA THR A 185 14.61 7.32 -22.31
C THR A 185 14.98 7.72 -20.88
N ILE A 186 14.24 8.67 -20.30
CA ILE A 186 14.45 9.11 -18.91
C ILE A 186 14.27 7.94 -17.94
N ASN A 187 13.20 7.19 -18.06
CA ASN A 187 12.94 6.05 -17.19
C ASN A 187 14.04 4.99 -17.30
N LYS A 188 14.46 4.64 -18.50
CA LYS A 188 15.56 3.69 -18.73
C LYS A 188 16.89 4.19 -18.17
N PHE A 189 17.15 5.48 -18.25
CA PHE A 189 18.34 6.09 -17.68
C PHE A 189 18.41 5.97 -16.16
N PHE A 190 17.28 6.20 -15.49
CA PHE A 190 17.16 6.00 -14.04
C PHE A 190 17.22 4.51 -13.66
N ASP A 191 16.54 3.63 -14.38
CA ASP A 191 16.59 2.17 -14.18
C ASP A 191 18.02 1.63 -14.25
N ASN A 192 18.83 2.19 -15.12
CA ASN A 192 20.23 1.84 -15.28
C ASN A 192 21.19 2.64 -14.36
N ASN A 193 20.71 3.21 -13.28
CA ASN A 193 21.50 3.99 -12.32
C ASN A 193 22.31 5.11 -12.98
N LEU A 194 21.70 5.86 -13.90
CA LEU A 194 22.30 6.97 -14.64
C LEU A 194 23.48 6.54 -15.55
N ASN A 195 23.51 5.29 -15.97
CA ASN A 195 24.56 4.77 -16.85
C ASN A 195 24.20 5.00 -18.33
N VAL A 196 24.79 6.03 -18.93
CA VAL A 196 24.56 6.39 -20.34
C VAL A 196 24.84 5.24 -21.30
N SER A 197 25.95 4.50 -21.09
CA SER A 197 26.36 3.44 -22.00
C SER A 197 25.39 2.24 -21.98
N GLU A 198 24.93 1.85 -20.79
CA GLU A 198 23.97 0.77 -20.65
C GLU A 198 22.58 1.18 -21.17
N THR A 199 22.17 2.42 -20.89
CA THR A 199 20.89 2.96 -21.36
C THR A 199 20.85 3.03 -22.89
N SER A 200 21.90 3.58 -23.53
CA SER A 200 21.98 3.66 -24.98
C SER A 200 21.97 2.28 -25.64
N ARG A 201 22.66 1.30 -25.03
CA ARG A 201 22.63 -0.10 -25.50
C ARG A 201 21.22 -0.70 -25.44
N GLN A 202 20.50 -0.49 -24.35
CA GLN A 202 19.13 -1.02 -24.19
C GLN A 202 18.11 -0.32 -25.08
N LEU A 203 18.32 0.96 -25.39
CA LEU A 203 17.45 1.73 -26.29
C LEU A 203 17.86 1.59 -27.77
N PHE A 204 18.96 0.87 -28.05
CA PHE A 204 19.50 0.73 -29.41
C PHE A 204 19.84 2.05 -30.10
N VAL A 205 20.28 3.03 -29.32
CA VAL A 205 20.72 4.35 -29.80
C VAL A 205 22.22 4.55 -29.53
N HIS A 206 22.81 5.48 -30.28
CA HIS A 206 24.21 5.84 -30.01
C HIS A 206 24.32 6.66 -28.73
N ARG A 207 25.36 6.43 -27.91
CA ARG A 207 25.56 7.12 -26.62
C ARG A 207 25.52 8.65 -26.70
N ASN A 208 25.85 9.22 -27.86
CA ASN A 208 25.83 10.67 -28.07
C ASN A 208 24.43 11.19 -28.47
N THR A 209 23.47 10.28 -28.70
CA THR A 209 22.06 10.62 -29.00
C THR A 209 21.23 10.66 -27.73
N LEU A 210 21.68 9.97 -26.68
CA LEU A 210 21.03 9.97 -25.37
C LEU A 210 21.28 11.28 -24.65
#